data_069f4781b2de3cb8010b2102fa1c9206
#
_entry.id   069f4781b2de3cb8010b2102fa1c9206
#
_cell.length_a   1.000
_cell.length_b   1.000
_cell.length_c   1.000
_cell.angle_alpha   90.00
_cell.angle_beta   90.00
_cell.angle_gamma   90.00
#
_symmetry.space_group_name_H-M   'P 1'
#
loop_
_entity.id
_entity.type
_entity.pdbx_description
1 polymer ?
#
loop_
_entity_poly.entity_id
_entity_poly.type
_entity_poly.pdbx_seq_one_letter_code
_entity_poly.pdbx_strand_id
1 'polypeptide(L)'
;MSLPFPNKTHFAQVDCIILAPQSRLFIAYQSKSPYMQTRLSPECKKFIGLQVITAGNIAKVSQQNQVCRNTVYTQKLRVQAAVNNAFLEPNPEEQILFHLPVTKPFLRQVVLGMSLICKASYRNIQTLLNDVFDTQMSLGTIFNINDAACHKAAKYKASYCLASVKQSASDEIYHRNKPHLAVVDVTSRYCASLAREDGRDAETWSIHLLDLIEQGFDPDVNISDYGSGMVCAFKEVLPDTEHRFDHFHLIKVCKELVRYLKNRKKSALTHQNKLLQGMERAKQKRKGHTLSVKLAHASKATARAEDLYRHVSTLSSWLQYDILQLPGHNPIDREMLFDFVMEELSTVADSLPRIAAFVASLKHQKENLLAASHVLNQEFQQIAARYRVTAQDVWDVCYVTRYDNQTPKYHNKVDALASQLGSRFEEIEEEVLSAIAATPRCSSIVENFNSRLRPYLDPRKQITSKRLELVRFYLNHQVFLRSEHSYMQGKTPAEVLTGTPHPNWLEMMGFKRFKRAA
;
A
#
# COMPACT_ATOMS: atom_id res chain seq x y z
N MET A 1 -8.90 23.36 54.70
CA MET A 1 -9.93 24.37 54.35
C MET A 1 -10.70 23.84 53.17
N SER A 2 -11.84 23.33 53.50
CA SER A 2 -12.86 22.77 52.58
C SER A 2 -13.78 23.89 52.12
N LEU A 3 -14.07 23.95 50.83
CA LEU A 3 -15.20 24.71 50.29
C LEU A 3 -16.05 23.81 49.39
N PRO A 4 -17.36 23.93 49.44
CA PRO A 4 -18.30 22.92 49.02
C PRO A 4 -18.79 23.13 47.57
N PHE A 5 -19.24 22.03 46.97
CA PHE A 5 -19.93 22.01 45.68
C PHE A 5 -21.34 22.64 45.81
N PRO A 6 -21.81 23.43 44.84
CA PRO A 6 -23.21 23.80 44.78
C PRO A 6 -24.02 22.82 43.90
N ASN A 7 -25.23 22.67 44.36
CA ASN A 7 -26.32 21.81 43.95
C ASN A 7 -26.73 21.87 42.46
N LYS A 8 -27.24 20.72 42.04
CA LYS A 8 -28.13 20.40 40.95
C LYS A 8 -29.04 21.55 40.49
N THR A 9 -28.94 21.94 39.23
CA THR A 9 -29.98 22.62 38.51
C THR A 9 -30.76 21.61 37.65
N HIS A 10 -32.06 21.56 37.86
CA HIS A 10 -33.06 20.83 37.08
C HIS A 10 -32.96 21.22 35.60
N PHE A 11 -32.71 20.26 34.72
CA PHE A 11 -33.11 20.38 33.32
C PHE A 11 -34.53 19.78 33.20
N ALA A 12 -35.41 20.60 32.71
CA ALA A 12 -36.81 20.24 32.43
C ALA A 12 -36.84 19.09 31.42
N GLN A 13 -37.50 18.01 31.81
CA GLN A 13 -37.99 16.97 30.92
C GLN A 13 -38.98 17.63 29.94
N VAL A 14 -38.61 17.64 28.67
CA VAL A 14 -39.60 17.85 27.60
C VAL A 14 -40.29 16.50 27.40
N ASP A 15 -41.49 16.40 27.99
CA ASP A 15 -42.36 15.27 27.77
C ASP A 15 -42.78 15.23 26.31
N CYS A 16 -42.24 14.31 25.54
CA CYS A 16 -42.85 13.85 24.31
C CYS A 16 -44.12 13.13 24.69
N ILE A 17 -45.25 13.80 24.50
CA ILE A 17 -46.61 13.20 24.61
C ILE A 17 -46.73 12.14 23.51
N ILE A 18 -46.36 10.91 23.82
CA ILE A 18 -46.83 9.76 23.07
C ILE A 18 -48.26 9.55 23.50
N LEU A 19 -49.22 9.95 22.66
CA LEU A 19 -50.62 9.59 22.80
C LEU A 19 -50.75 8.07 22.72
N ALA A 20 -50.69 7.42 23.85
CA ALA A 20 -51.16 6.05 24.00
C ALA A 20 -52.67 6.02 23.77
N PRO A 21 -53.19 5.11 22.95
CA PRO A 21 -54.64 4.95 22.82
C PRO A 21 -55.20 4.47 24.14
N GLN A 22 -56.18 5.25 24.65
CA GLN A 22 -56.91 4.95 25.85
C GLN A 22 -57.42 3.51 25.84
N SER A 23 -57.02 2.74 26.80
CA SER A 23 -57.59 1.44 27.15
C SER A 23 -59.03 1.65 27.64
N ARG A 24 -60.03 1.51 26.76
CA ARG A 24 -61.41 1.28 27.17
C ARG A 24 -61.51 -0.14 27.67
N LEU A 25 -61.76 -0.28 28.93
CA LEU A 25 -62.33 -1.50 29.51
C LEU A 25 -63.56 -1.93 28.68
N PHE A 26 -63.43 -2.93 27.87
CA PHE A 26 -64.52 -3.65 27.28
C PHE A 26 -64.91 -4.81 28.21
N ILE A 27 -66.02 -4.69 28.85
CA ILE A 27 -66.74 -5.77 29.52
C ILE A 27 -66.96 -6.87 28.49
N ALA A 28 -66.42 -8.06 28.80
CA ALA A 28 -66.52 -9.23 27.96
C ALA A 28 -67.96 -9.70 27.81
N TYR A 29 -68.61 -9.35 26.72
CA TYR A 29 -69.74 -10.10 26.19
C TYR A 29 -69.13 -11.19 25.28
N GLN A 30 -69.15 -12.43 25.73
CA GLN A 30 -68.85 -13.58 24.91
C GLN A 30 -69.96 -13.75 23.86
N SER A 31 -69.79 -13.13 22.69
CA SER A 31 -70.41 -13.58 21.46
C SER A 31 -69.32 -14.27 20.63
N LYS A 32 -69.45 -15.58 20.49
CA LYS A 32 -68.66 -16.38 19.57
C LYS A 32 -68.83 -15.80 18.16
N SER A 33 -67.82 -14.99 17.72
CA SER A 33 -67.75 -14.57 16.34
C SER A 33 -66.97 -15.68 15.56
N PRO A 34 -67.51 -16.18 14.46
CA PRO A 34 -66.92 -17.29 13.68
C PRO A 34 -65.83 -16.85 12.75
N TYR A 35 -65.10 -15.77 13.08
CA TYR A 35 -63.98 -15.35 12.23
C TYR A 35 -62.69 -15.97 12.73
N MET A 36 -62.36 -17.19 12.19
CA MET A 36 -61.00 -17.66 12.16
C MET A 36 -60.13 -16.61 11.48
N GLN A 37 -59.14 -16.08 12.21
CA GLN A 37 -58.10 -15.21 11.63
C GLN A 37 -57.15 -16.06 10.75
N THR A 38 -57.58 -16.45 9.58
CA THR A 38 -56.67 -16.92 8.52
C THR A 38 -55.88 -15.71 8.01
N ARG A 39 -54.55 -15.76 8.10
CA ARG A 39 -53.68 -14.73 7.54
C ARG A 39 -53.99 -14.63 6.05
N LEU A 40 -54.57 -13.50 5.63
CA LEU A 40 -54.83 -13.20 4.20
C LEU A 40 -53.52 -13.30 3.39
N SER A 41 -53.56 -13.96 2.23
CA SER A 41 -52.45 -14.01 1.32
C SER A 41 -52.14 -12.61 0.77
N PRO A 42 -50.91 -12.36 0.32
CA PRO A 42 -50.55 -11.10 -0.33
C PRO A 42 -51.44 -10.75 -1.52
N GLU A 43 -51.84 -11.76 -2.31
CA GLU A 43 -52.76 -11.58 -3.45
C GLU A 43 -54.14 -11.16 -3.00
N CYS A 44 -54.72 -11.78 -1.97
CA CYS A 44 -55.99 -11.38 -1.39
C CYS A 44 -55.93 -9.93 -0.86
N LYS A 45 -54.89 -9.54 -0.20
CA LYS A 45 -54.67 -8.17 0.30
C LYS A 45 -54.63 -7.16 -0.84
N LYS A 46 -53.90 -7.47 -1.94
CA LYS A 46 -53.84 -6.66 -3.14
C LYS A 46 -55.20 -6.55 -3.82
N PHE A 47 -55.92 -7.66 -3.96
CA PHE A 47 -57.25 -7.72 -4.55
C PHE A 47 -58.26 -6.84 -3.78
N ILE A 48 -58.34 -6.97 -2.45
CA ILE A 48 -59.21 -6.15 -1.58
C ILE A 48 -58.87 -4.65 -1.77
N GLY A 49 -57.60 -4.29 -1.80
CA GLY A 49 -57.16 -2.91 -2.00
C GLY A 49 -57.57 -2.34 -3.35
N LEU A 50 -57.42 -3.09 -4.44
CA LEU A 50 -57.86 -2.69 -5.78
C LEU A 50 -59.38 -2.60 -5.86
N GLN A 51 -60.10 -3.60 -5.34
CA GLN A 51 -61.55 -3.64 -5.35
C GLN A 51 -62.19 -2.44 -4.61
N VAL A 52 -61.60 -1.98 -3.52
CA VAL A 52 -62.13 -0.82 -2.81
C VAL A 52 -61.81 0.50 -3.51
N ILE A 53 -60.71 0.60 -4.22
CA ILE A 53 -60.37 1.79 -5.00
C ILE A 53 -61.33 1.93 -6.18
N THR A 54 -61.68 0.84 -6.86
CA THR A 54 -62.59 0.85 -8.01
C THR A 54 -64.07 0.94 -7.61
N ALA A 55 -64.50 0.22 -6.56
CA ALA A 55 -65.90 0.14 -6.15
C ALA A 55 -66.33 1.22 -5.14
N GLY A 56 -65.39 1.90 -4.48
CA GLY A 56 -65.66 3.02 -3.54
C GLY A 56 -66.34 2.67 -2.23
N ASN A 57 -67.03 1.53 -2.10
CA ASN A 57 -67.85 1.17 -0.94
C ASN A 57 -67.14 0.16 -0.01
N ILE A 58 -66.57 0.67 1.07
CA ILE A 58 -65.84 -0.11 2.06
C ILE A 58 -66.68 -1.17 2.75
N ALA A 59 -67.92 -0.88 3.05
CA ALA A 59 -68.81 -1.81 3.74
C ALA A 59 -69.13 -3.02 2.85
N LYS A 60 -69.45 -2.78 1.57
CA LYS A 60 -69.71 -3.82 0.59
C LYS A 60 -68.48 -4.70 0.36
N VAL A 61 -67.28 -4.12 0.20
CA VAL A 61 -66.00 -4.86 0.02
C VAL A 61 -65.66 -5.66 1.28
N SER A 62 -65.88 -5.12 2.47
CA SER A 62 -65.70 -5.80 3.75
C SER A 62 -66.57 -7.04 3.86
N GLN A 63 -67.84 -6.93 3.48
CA GLN A 63 -68.82 -8.03 3.52
C GLN A 63 -68.50 -9.10 2.46
N GLN A 64 -68.19 -8.70 1.24
CA GLN A 64 -67.87 -9.62 0.12
C GLN A 64 -66.62 -10.45 0.40
N ASN A 65 -65.61 -9.87 1.06
CA ASN A 65 -64.33 -10.56 1.33
C ASN A 65 -64.30 -11.14 2.76
N GLN A 66 -65.36 -11.03 3.55
CA GLN A 66 -65.48 -11.49 4.94
C GLN A 66 -64.32 -11.00 5.84
N VAL A 67 -63.92 -9.76 5.69
CA VAL A 67 -62.84 -9.11 6.44
C VAL A 67 -63.37 -7.88 7.19
N CYS A 68 -62.71 -7.47 8.26
CA CYS A 68 -63.12 -6.26 8.97
C CYS A 68 -62.85 -5.00 8.13
N ARG A 69 -63.63 -3.94 8.34
CA ARG A 69 -63.48 -2.66 7.62
C ARG A 69 -62.09 -2.05 7.75
N ASN A 70 -61.46 -2.21 8.92
CA ASN A 70 -60.06 -1.74 9.13
C ASN A 70 -59.07 -2.42 8.19
N THR A 71 -59.24 -3.71 7.90
CA THR A 71 -58.42 -4.42 6.90
C THR A 71 -58.61 -3.79 5.52
N VAL A 72 -59.85 -3.50 5.12
CA VAL A 72 -60.15 -2.87 3.82
C VAL A 72 -59.51 -1.47 3.73
N TYR A 73 -59.63 -0.65 4.78
CA TYR A 73 -58.96 0.65 4.86
C TYR A 73 -57.44 0.54 4.71
N THR A 74 -56.86 -0.38 5.46
CA THR A 74 -55.40 -0.60 5.40
C THR A 74 -54.94 -1.01 4.01
N GLN A 75 -55.68 -1.92 3.33
CA GLN A 75 -55.31 -2.34 1.98
C GLN A 75 -55.58 -1.24 0.94
N LYS A 76 -56.66 -0.44 1.09
CA LYS A 76 -56.91 0.74 0.26
C LYS A 76 -55.73 1.70 0.30
N LEU A 77 -55.28 2.09 1.50
CA LEU A 77 -54.16 3.02 1.67
C LEU A 77 -52.87 2.48 1.08
N ARG A 78 -52.58 1.18 1.23
CA ARG A 78 -51.42 0.55 0.64
C ARG A 78 -51.41 0.57 -0.89
N VAL A 79 -52.54 0.22 -1.50
CA VAL A 79 -52.64 0.23 -2.96
C VAL A 79 -52.63 1.66 -3.50
N GLN A 80 -53.30 2.59 -2.83
CA GLN A 80 -53.32 4.00 -3.20
C GLN A 80 -51.91 4.62 -3.12
N ALA A 81 -51.17 4.32 -2.07
CA ALA A 81 -49.78 4.77 -1.93
C ALA A 81 -48.88 4.16 -3.03
N ALA A 82 -49.05 2.87 -3.33
CA ALA A 82 -48.29 2.21 -4.41
C ALA A 82 -48.61 2.79 -5.78
N VAL A 83 -49.88 3.08 -6.08
CA VAL A 83 -50.29 3.73 -7.32
C VAL A 83 -49.74 5.15 -7.39
N ASN A 84 -49.90 5.95 -6.34
CA ASN A 84 -49.37 7.31 -6.32
C ASN A 84 -47.85 7.32 -6.55
N ASN A 85 -47.10 6.41 -5.91
CA ASN A 85 -45.66 6.29 -6.10
C ASN A 85 -45.28 5.88 -7.54
N ALA A 86 -46.13 5.08 -8.22
CA ALA A 86 -45.87 4.68 -9.61
C ALA A 86 -46.07 5.81 -10.63
N PHE A 87 -46.84 6.86 -10.25
CA PHE A 87 -47.11 8.05 -11.10
C PHE A 87 -46.30 9.29 -10.65
N LEU A 88 -45.50 9.18 -9.59
CA LEU A 88 -44.54 10.22 -9.30
C LEU A 88 -43.48 10.22 -10.41
N GLU A 89 -43.36 11.33 -11.12
CA GLU A 89 -42.21 11.53 -11.99
C GLU A 89 -40.98 11.58 -11.10
N PRO A 90 -40.05 10.60 -11.23
CA PRO A 90 -38.87 10.61 -10.41
C PRO A 90 -38.03 11.83 -10.76
N ASN A 91 -37.75 12.66 -9.75
CA ASN A 91 -36.69 13.65 -9.88
C ASN A 91 -35.43 12.90 -10.36
N PRO A 92 -34.77 13.31 -11.47
CA PRO A 92 -33.61 12.61 -11.99
C PRO A 92 -32.50 12.39 -10.95
N GLU A 93 -32.39 13.28 -9.96
CA GLU A 93 -31.44 13.17 -8.85
C GLU A 93 -31.88 12.14 -7.78
N GLU A 94 -33.17 11.82 -7.70
CA GLU A 94 -33.73 10.84 -6.74
C GLU A 94 -33.99 9.47 -7.37
N GLN A 95 -33.59 9.28 -8.63
CA GLN A 95 -33.77 8.02 -9.32
C GLN A 95 -33.06 6.88 -8.60
N ILE A 96 -33.78 5.87 -8.18
CA ILE A 96 -33.23 4.66 -7.58
C ILE A 96 -32.44 3.89 -8.64
N LEU A 97 -31.11 3.87 -8.49
CA LEU A 97 -30.21 3.15 -9.40
C LEU A 97 -30.33 1.62 -9.24
N PHE A 98 -30.53 1.15 -8.01
CA PHE A 98 -30.75 -0.26 -7.69
C PHE A 98 -31.20 -0.43 -6.23
N HIS A 99 -31.83 -1.55 -5.92
CA HIS A 99 -32.18 -1.92 -4.54
C HIS A 99 -31.07 -2.80 -3.94
N LEU A 100 -30.52 -2.38 -2.80
CA LEU A 100 -29.52 -3.13 -2.06
C LEU A 100 -30.17 -3.80 -0.83
N PRO A 101 -30.19 -5.16 -0.75
CA PRO A 101 -30.70 -5.85 0.42
C PRO A 101 -29.71 -5.75 1.58
N VAL A 102 -29.98 -4.87 2.55
CA VAL A 102 -29.18 -4.71 3.76
C VAL A 102 -29.52 -5.82 4.75
N THR A 103 -28.69 -6.85 4.76
CA THR A 103 -28.82 -8.02 5.64
C THR A 103 -27.71 -8.06 6.69
N LYS A 104 -27.85 -8.87 7.76
CA LYS A 104 -26.78 -9.07 8.73
C LYS A 104 -25.46 -9.54 8.09
N PRO A 105 -25.43 -10.52 7.15
CA PRO A 105 -24.22 -10.86 6.40
C PRO A 105 -23.65 -9.71 5.58
N PHE A 106 -24.49 -8.89 4.94
CA PHE A 106 -24.04 -7.71 4.20
C PHE A 106 -23.38 -6.69 5.12
N LEU A 107 -23.96 -6.38 6.27
CA LEU A 107 -23.35 -5.46 7.25
C LEU A 107 -22.00 -5.97 7.76
N ARG A 108 -21.83 -7.29 7.94
CA ARG A 108 -20.51 -7.88 8.26
C ARG A 108 -19.48 -7.65 7.14
N GLN A 109 -19.91 -7.74 5.87
CA GLN A 109 -19.04 -7.41 4.73
C GLN A 109 -18.66 -5.92 4.74
N VAL A 110 -19.60 -5.03 5.02
CA VAL A 110 -19.35 -3.59 5.16
C VAL A 110 -18.32 -3.33 6.26
N VAL A 111 -18.47 -3.94 7.43
CA VAL A 111 -17.50 -3.84 8.55
C VAL A 111 -16.10 -4.25 8.12
N LEU A 112 -15.94 -5.39 7.43
CA LEU A 112 -14.64 -5.84 6.95
C LEU A 112 -14.09 -4.95 5.84
N GLY A 113 -14.94 -4.53 4.89
CA GLY A 113 -14.57 -3.60 3.83
C GLY A 113 -14.05 -2.28 4.40
N MET A 114 -14.79 -1.68 5.35
CA MET A 114 -14.37 -0.46 6.04
C MET A 114 -13.06 -0.66 6.80
N SER A 115 -12.88 -1.82 7.42
CA SER A 115 -11.70 -2.14 8.22
C SER A 115 -10.44 -2.37 7.37
N LEU A 116 -10.57 -2.99 6.19
CA LEU A 116 -9.44 -3.38 5.33
C LEU A 116 -9.25 -2.44 4.14
N ILE A 117 -10.31 -2.09 3.42
CA ILE A 117 -10.21 -1.20 2.25
C ILE A 117 -10.00 0.25 2.72
N CYS A 118 -10.89 0.73 3.59
CA CYS A 118 -10.85 2.11 4.09
C CYS A 118 -9.92 2.32 5.29
N LYS A 119 -9.39 1.22 5.88
CA LYS A 119 -8.47 1.24 7.05
C LYS A 119 -9.09 1.94 8.27
N ALA A 120 -10.41 2.02 8.33
CA ALA A 120 -11.16 2.75 9.33
C ALA A 120 -10.99 2.16 10.74
N SER A 121 -11.05 3.04 11.76
CA SER A 121 -11.13 2.60 13.15
C SER A 121 -12.49 1.97 13.45
N TYR A 122 -12.57 1.13 14.47
CA TYR A 122 -13.86 0.51 14.85
C TYR A 122 -14.92 1.55 15.26
N ARG A 123 -14.50 2.68 15.83
CA ARG A 123 -15.40 3.78 16.15
C ARG A 123 -15.94 4.45 14.89
N ASN A 124 -15.09 4.70 13.90
CA ASN A 124 -15.54 5.28 12.63
C ASN A 124 -16.49 4.32 11.87
N ILE A 125 -16.23 3.00 11.94
CA ILE A 125 -17.15 2.00 11.40
C ILE A 125 -18.50 2.05 12.11
N GLN A 126 -18.51 2.15 13.43
CA GLN A 126 -19.73 2.28 14.23
C GLN A 126 -20.50 3.54 13.85
N THR A 127 -19.83 4.69 13.75
CA THR A 127 -20.44 5.96 13.33
C THR A 127 -21.05 5.83 11.93
N LEU A 128 -20.30 5.29 10.95
CA LEU A 128 -20.82 5.11 9.59
C LEU A 128 -22.05 4.20 9.55
N LEU A 129 -22.06 3.10 10.30
CA LEU A 129 -23.22 2.20 10.34
C LEU A 129 -24.45 2.90 10.92
N ASN A 130 -24.26 3.74 11.94
CA ASN A 130 -25.33 4.54 12.53
C ASN A 130 -25.83 5.62 11.55
N ASP A 131 -24.94 6.44 11.02
CA ASP A 131 -25.31 7.65 10.27
C ASP A 131 -25.83 7.33 8.86
N VAL A 132 -25.28 6.29 8.20
CA VAL A 132 -25.64 5.94 6.82
C VAL A 132 -26.70 4.85 6.73
N PHE A 133 -26.71 3.90 7.67
CA PHE A 133 -27.60 2.74 7.64
C PHE A 133 -28.63 2.73 8.77
N ASP A 134 -28.65 3.75 9.63
CA ASP A 134 -29.47 3.79 10.85
C ASP A 134 -29.41 2.47 11.63
N THR A 135 -28.19 1.93 11.73
CA THR A 135 -27.97 0.60 12.32
C THR A 135 -26.96 0.69 13.45
N GLN A 136 -27.44 0.42 14.67
CA GLN A 136 -26.57 0.37 15.84
C GLN A 136 -25.83 -0.96 15.91
N MET A 137 -24.49 -0.89 15.93
CA MET A 137 -23.62 -2.05 16.13
C MET A 137 -22.59 -1.75 17.21
N SER A 138 -22.51 -2.62 18.23
CA SER A 138 -21.54 -2.42 19.30
C SER A 138 -20.09 -2.59 18.83
N LEU A 139 -19.14 -1.90 19.49
CA LEU A 139 -17.71 -2.08 19.23
C LEU A 139 -17.27 -3.54 19.40
N GLY A 140 -17.85 -4.25 20.39
CA GLY A 140 -17.59 -5.68 20.61
C GLY A 140 -18.02 -6.54 19.41
N THR A 141 -19.17 -6.24 18.81
CA THR A 141 -19.62 -6.94 17.59
C THR A 141 -18.69 -6.67 16.40
N ILE A 142 -18.26 -5.42 16.22
CA ILE A 142 -17.30 -5.05 15.16
C ILE A 142 -15.96 -5.76 15.38
N PHE A 143 -15.48 -5.81 16.64
CA PHE A 143 -14.29 -6.56 17.00
C PHE A 143 -14.45 -8.05 16.66
N ASN A 144 -15.53 -8.70 17.10
CA ASN A 144 -15.78 -10.12 16.86
C ASN A 144 -15.85 -10.47 15.37
N ILE A 145 -16.41 -9.60 14.53
CA ILE A 145 -16.43 -9.77 13.07
C ILE A 145 -14.99 -9.78 12.51
N ASN A 146 -14.15 -8.84 12.97
CA ASN A 146 -12.76 -8.76 12.55
C ASN A 146 -11.93 -9.94 13.11
N ASP A 147 -12.15 -10.35 14.35
CA ASP A 147 -11.45 -11.48 14.96
C ASP A 147 -11.80 -12.80 14.25
N ALA A 148 -13.06 -13.04 13.93
CA ALA A 148 -13.48 -14.18 13.12
C ALA A 148 -12.82 -14.16 11.73
N ALA A 149 -12.62 -13.01 11.11
CA ALA A 149 -11.88 -12.87 9.87
C ALA A 149 -10.38 -13.18 10.04
N CYS A 150 -9.77 -12.76 11.17
CA CYS A 150 -8.38 -13.13 11.49
C CYS A 150 -8.20 -14.66 11.57
N HIS A 151 -9.12 -15.35 12.23
CA HIS A 151 -9.07 -16.83 12.31
C HIS A 151 -9.24 -17.50 10.95
N LYS A 152 -10.04 -16.93 10.04
CA LYS A 152 -10.16 -17.43 8.66
C LYS A 152 -8.90 -17.15 7.85
N ALA A 153 -8.33 -15.95 7.95
CA ALA A 153 -7.10 -15.57 7.26
C ALA A 153 -5.93 -16.49 7.63
N ALA A 154 -5.81 -16.85 8.91
CA ALA A 154 -4.76 -17.75 9.39
C ALA A 154 -4.76 -19.12 8.70
N LYS A 155 -5.93 -19.63 8.25
CA LYS A 155 -6.04 -20.89 7.50
C LYS A 155 -5.39 -20.80 6.12
N TYR A 156 -5.27 -19.60 5.56
CA TYR A 156 -4.63 -19.37 4.28
C TYR A 156 -3.12 -19.12 4.39
N LYS A 157 -2.58 -19.02 5.62
CA LYS A 157 -1.13 -18.75 5.84
C LYS A 157 -0.26 -19.79 5.13
N ALA A 158 -0.59 -21.06 5.29
CA ALA A 158 0.17 -22.19 4.75
C ALA A 158 -0.50 -22.88 3.55
N SER A 159 -1.49 -22.24 2.90
CA SER A 159 -2.23 -22.88 1.82
C SER A 159 -1.58 -22.74 0.45
N TYR A 160 -0.57 -21.89 0.32
CA TYR A 160 0.13 -21.63 -0.94
C TYR A 160 1.52 -22.25 -0.91
N CYS A 161 1.85 -23.00 -1.97
CA CYS A 161 3.21 -23.47 -2.21
C CYS A 161 4.09 -22.31 -2.66
N LEU A 162 5.25 -22.14 -2.04
CA LEU A 162 6.20 -21.07 -2.33
C LEU A 162 7.38 -21.50 -3.22
N ALA A 163 7.36 -22.72 -3.77
CA ALA A 163 8.43 -23.25 -4.62
C ALA A 163 8.66 -22.46 -5.92
N SER A 164 7.64 -21.69 -6.36
CA SER A 164 7.75 -20.77 -7.50
C SER A 164 8.46 -19.45 -7.18
N VAL A 165 8.72 -19.16 -5.91
CA VAL A 165 9.44 -17.96 -5.48
C VAL A 165 10.94 -18.17 -5.72
N LYS A 166 11.45 -17.63 -6.82
CA LYS A 166 12.87 -17.70 -7.14
C LYS A 166 13.66 -16.48 -6.68
N GLN A 167 12.96 -15.38 -6.50
CA GLN A 167 13.56 -14.12 -6.06
C GLN A 167 12.71 -13.51 -4.96
N SER A 168 13.30 -13.30 -3.81
CA SER A 168 12.64 -12.66 -2.67
C SER A 168 13.27 -11.32 -2.33
N ALA A 169 12.50 -10.48 -1.66
CA ALA A 169 12.99 -9.25 -1.07
C ALA A 169 12.53 -9.19 0.39
N SER A 170 13.46 -8.90 1.29
CA SER A 170 13.22 -8.89 2.74
C SER A 170 13.54 -7.53 3.34
N ASP A 171 12.74 -7.08 4.30
CA ASP A 171 12.92 -5.78 4.96
C ASP A 171 12.30 -5.77 6.36
N GLU A 172 12.68 -4.79 7.16
CA GLU A 172 12.21 -4.57 8.52
C GLU A 172 11.49 -3.22 8.62
N ILE A 173 10.19 -3.27 8.86
CA ILE A 173 9.39 -2.06 9.05
C ILE A 173 9.24 -1.77 10.53
N TYR A 174 9.73 -0.64 10.97
CA TYR A 174 9.56 -0.23 12.35
C TYR A 174 8.23 0.50 12.57
N HIS A 175 7.45 0.00 13.53
CA HIS A 175 6.30 0.68 14.07
C HIS A 175 6.41 0.72 15.60
N ARG A 176 6.53 1.93 16.17
CA ARG A 176 6.66 2.17 17.62
C ARG A 176 7.77 1.32 18.28
N ASN A 177 8.96 1.36 17.69
CA ASN A 177 10.16 0.64 18.13
C ASN A 177 10.05 -0.90 18.09
N LYS A 178 9.04 -1.46 17.43
CA LYS A 178 8.95 -2.90 17.18
C LYS A 178 9.16 -3.17 15.70
N PRO A 179 10.07 -4.10 15.35
CA PRO A 179 10.26 -4.52 13.97
C PRO A 179 9.08 -5.37 13.49
N HIS A 180 8.73 -5.18 12.24
CA HIS A 180 7.82 -6.03 11.49
C HIS A 180 8.63 -6.60 10.34
N LEU A 181 8.89 -7.90 10.40
CA LEU A 181 9.69 -8.63 9.41
C LEU A 181 8.81 -8.97 8.22
N ALA A 182 9.24 -8.63 7.02
CA ALA A 182 8.50 -8.90 5.80
C ALA A 182 9.39 -9.62 4.78
N VAL A 183 8.84 -10.67 4.14
CA VAL A 183 9.43 -11.35 2.98
C VAL A 183 8.41 -11.32 1.86
N VAL A 184 8.79 -10.80 0.70
CA VAL A 184 7.92 -10.58 -0.45
C VAL A 184 8.54 -11.20 -1.69
N ASP A 185 7.77 -11.94 -2.46
CA ASP A 185 8.18 -12.42 -3.78
C ASP A 185 8.33 -11.26 -4.76
N VAL A 186 9.46 -11.21 -5.44
CA VAL A 186 9.80 -10.15 -6.39
C VAL A 186 8.86 -10.16 -7.60
N THR A 187 8.47 -11.32 -8.08
CA THR A 187 7.67 -11.48 -9.31
C THR A 187 6.20 -11.22 -9.06
N SER A 188 5.59 -11.91 -8.10
CA SER A 188 4.14 -11.82 -7.85
C SER A 188 3.75 -10.70 -6.90
N ARG A 189 4.70 -10.12 -6.16
CA ARG A 189 4.45 -9.19 -5.04
C ARG A 189 3.70 -9.87 -3.87
N TYR A 190 3.69 -11.18 -3.83
CA TYR A 190 3.10 -11.94 -2.75
C TYR A 190 3.93 -11.79 -1.48
N CYS A 191 3.30 -11.39 -0.39
CA CYS A 191 3.94 -11.32 0.92
C CYS A 191 3.93 -12.72 1.54
N ALA A 192 5.07 -13.40 1.49
CA ALA A 192 5.24 -14.74 2.02
C ALA A 192 5.25 -14.75 3.55
N SER A 193 5.96 -13.80 4.19
CA SER A 193 5.97 -13.62 5.64
C SER A 193 5.69 -12.17 6.03
N LEU A 194 4.94 -11.98 7.11
CA LEU A 194 4.74 -10.70 7.77
C LEU A 194 4.55 -10.94 9.27
N ALA A 195 5.57 -10.69 10.05
CA ALA A 195 5.57 -10.96 11.48
C ALA A 195 5.96 -9.72 12.29
N ARG A 196 5.30 -9.51 13.44
CA ARG A 196 5.69 -8.50 14.43
C ARG A 196 6.51 -9.17 15.51
N GLU A 197 7.72 -8.67 15.72
CA GLU A 197 8.66 -9.25 16.64
C GLU A 197 9.18 -8.23 17.67
N ASP A 198 9.85 -8.73 18.68
CA ASP A 198 10.51 -7.91 19.71
C ASP A 198 11.95 -7.57 19.31
N GLY A 199 12.59 -8.42 18.51
CA GLY A 199 13.94 -8.29 17.97
C GLY A 199 14.00 -8.55 16.48
N ARG A 200 15.21 -8.42 15.94
CA ARG A 200 15.54 -8.69 14.52
C ARG A 200 16.86 -9.44 14.39
N ASP A 201 17.22 -10.18 15.42
CA ASP A 201 18.40 -11.02 15.45
C ASP A 201 18.24 -12.23 14.50
N ALA A 202 19.33 -12.98 14.33
CA ALA A 202 19.38 -14.10 13.43
C ALA A 202 18.38 -15.22 13.83
N GLU A 203 18.25 -15.48 15.12
CA GLU A 203 17.33 -16.51 15.64
C GLU A 203 15.87 -16.17 15.28
N THR A 204 15.47 -14.92 15.49
CA THR A 204 14.13 -14.44 15.14
C THR A 204 13.85 -14.60 13.63
N TRP A 205 14.79 -14.21 12.77
CA TRP A 205 14.65 -14.39 11.33
C TRP A 205 14.64 -15.86 10.92
N SER A 206 15.51 -16.69 11.51
CA SER A 206 15.60 -18.12 11.21
C SER A 206 14.29 -18.87 11.46
N ILE A 207 13.58 -18.56 12.55
CA ILE A 207 12.26 -19.14 12.84
C ILE A 207 11.27 -18.88 11.71
N HIS A 208 11.20 -17.63 11.21
CA HIS A 208 10.29 -17.28 10.12
C HIS A 208 10.70 -17.88 8.78
N LEU A 209 12.01 -18.00 8.52
CA LEU A 209 12.50 -18.65 7.31
C LEU A 209 12.20 -20.15 7.31
N LEU A 210 12.35 -20.83 8.44
CA LEU A 210 11.97 -22.23 8.58
C LEU A 210 10.48 -22.46 8.32
N ASP A 211 9.60 -21.60 8.86
CA ASP A 211 8.15 -21.60 8.55
C ASP A 211 7.88 -21.46 7.04
N LEU A 212 8.71 -20.73 6.30
CA LEU A 212 8.56 -20.56 4.86
C LEU A 212 9.09 -21.78 4.09
N ILE A 213 10.19 -22.36 4.54
CA ILE A 213 10.77 -23.59 3.93
C ILE A 213 9.77 -24.73 3.98
N GLU A 214 9.02 -24.87 5.08
CA GLU A 214 7.93 -25.88 5.18
C GLU A 214 6.87 -25.70 4.09
N GLN A 215 6.75 -24.48 3.52
CA GLN A 215 5.85 -24.15 2.41
C GLN A 215 6.53 -24.26 1.04
N GLY A 216 7.78 -24.74 0.99
CA GLY A 216 8.58 -24.92 -0.23
C GLY A 216 9.35 -23.65 -0.66
N PHE A 217 9.56 -22.69 0.25
CA PHE A 217 10.33 -21.49 -0.04
C PHE A 217 11.82 -21.82 -0.18
N ASP A 218 12.34 -21.65 -1.39
CA ASP A 218 13.74 -21.89 -1.74
C ASP A 218 14.14 -20.91 -2.86
N PRO A 219 14.41 -19.65 -2.53
CA PRO A 219 14.74 -18.63 -3.52
C PRO A 219 16.21 -18.70 -3.92
N ASP A 220 16.49 -18.51 -5.20
CA ASP A 220 17.87 -18.38 -5.71
C ASP A 220 18.52 -17.08 -5.19
N VAL A 221 17.72 -16.03 -5.01
CA VAL A 221 18.18 -14.68 -4.62
C VAL A 221 17.29 -14.06 -3.57
N ASN A 222 17.90 -13.45 -2.53
CA ASN A 222 17.21 -12.55 -1.61
C ASN A 222 17.83 -11.15 -1.65
N ILE A 223 16.99 -10.12 -1.76
CA ILE A 223 17.40 -8.71 -1.79
C ILE A 223 17.04 -8.05 -0.46
N SER A 224 17.98 -7.38 0.20
CA SER A 224 17.74 -6.69 1.45
C SER A 224 18.67 -5.50 1.71
N ASP A 225 18.44 -4.78 2.79
CA ASP A 225 19.30 -3.71 3.29
C ASP A 225 20.58 -4.23 4.03
N TYR A 226 20.83 -5.52 4.00
CA TYR A 226 21.94 -6.17 4.68
C TYR A 226 21.92 -6.06 6.21
N GLY A 227 20.74 -6.07 6.82
CA GLY A 227 20.61 -6.23 8.26
C GLY A 227 21.36 -7.48 8.75
N SER A 228 22.30 -7.32 9.69
CA SER A 228 23.20 -8.41 10.11
C SER A 228 22.47 -9.68 10.57
N GLY A 229 21.36 -9.53 11.31
CA GLY A 229 20.54 -10.65 11.76
C GLY A 229 19.90 -11.41 10.61
N MET A 230 19.33 -10.69 9.65
CA MET A 230 18.72 -11.27 8.45
C MET A 230 19.74 -12.01 7.58
N VAL A 231 20.89 -11.37 7.29
CA VAL A 231 21.96 -12.00 6.49
C VAL A 231 22.49 -13.27 7.16
N CYS A 232 22.67 -13.25 8.48
CA CYS A 232 23.11 -14.41 9.24
C CYS A 232 22.09 -15.55 9.16
N ALA A 233 20.81 -15.24 9.36
CA ALA A 233 19.74 -16.22 9.28
C ALA A 233 19.63 -16.88 7.89
N PHE A 234 19.68 -16.10 6.80
CA PHE A 234 19.69 -16.67 5.45
C PHE A 234 20.90 -17.58 5.21
N LYS A 235 22.11 -17.18 5.64
CA LYS A 235 23.30 -18.03 5.50
C LYS A 235 23.22 -19.33 6.28
N GLU A 236 22.54 -19.33 7.42
CA GLU A 236 22.35 -20.51 8.26
C GLU A 236 21.28 -21.45 7.74
N VAL A 237 20.14 -20.89 7.33
CA VAL A 237 18.91 -21.65 7.02
C VAL A 237 18.76 -21.93 5.53
N LEU A 238 19.25 -21.03 4.66
CA LEU A 238 19.18 -21.07 3.19
C LEU A 238 20.56 -20.73 2.59
N PRO A 239 21.59 -21.59 2.81
CA PRO A 239 22.97 -21.29 2.44
C PRO A 239 23.20 -21.10 0.93
N ASP A 240 22.36 -21.71 0.09
CA ASP A 240 22.45 -21.63 -1.37
C ASP A 240 21.80 -20.35 -1.94
N THR A 241 21.05 -19.59 -1.13
CA THR A 241 20.44 -18.33 -1.55
C THR A 241 21.46 -17.21 -1.65
N GLU A 242 21.65 -16.67 -2.86
CA GLU A 242 22.49 -15.48 -3.06
C GLU A 242 21.87 -14.25 -2.38
N HIS A 243 22.63 -13.57 -1.53
CA HIS A 243 22.16 -12.38 -0.84
C HIS A 243 22.65 -11.12 -1.55
N ARG A 244 21.71 -10.32 -2.13
CA ARG A 244 22.03 -9.09 -2.86
C ARG A 244 21.67 -7.86 -2.05
N PHE A 245 22.52 -6.82 -2.16
CA PHE A 245 22.28 -5.56 -1.49
C PHE A 245 21.21 -4.71 -2.20
N ASP A 246 20.35 -4.08 -1.41
CA ASP A 246 19.35 -3.14 -1.92
C ASP A 246 19.98 -1.82 -2.37
N HIS A 247 20.08 -1.64 -3.67
CA HIS A 247 20.58 -0.40 -4.28
C HIS A 247 19.77 0.83 -3.89
N PHE A 248 18.46 0.68 -3.66
CA PHE A 248 17.60 1.80 -3.26
C PHE A 248 18.00 2.36 -1.89
N HIS A 249 18.31 1.49 -0.94
CA HIS A 249 18.76 1.89 0.39
C HIS A 249 20.07 2.68 0.32
N LEU A 250 21.00 2.21 -0.49
CA LEU A 250 22.26 2.91 -0.73
C LEU A 250 22.04 4.30 -1.38
N ILE A 251 21.22 4.37 -2.43
CA ILE A 251 20.88 5.64 -3.08
C ILE A 251 20.25 6.62 -2.09
N LYS A 252 19.43 6.15 -1.16
CA LYS A 252 18.85 6.95 -0.08
C LYS A 252 19.93 7.53 0.83
N VAL A 253 20.90 6.71 1.25
CA VAL A 253 22.04 7.16 2.08
C VAL A 253 22.87 8.19 1.32
N CYS A 254 23.15 7.98 0.04
CA CYS A 254 23.81 8.99 -0.82
C CYS A 254 23.06 10.33 -0.85
N LYS A 255 21.74 10.29 -1.08
CA LYS A 255 20.90 11.48 -1.11
C LYS A 255 20.88 12.22 0.24
N GLU A 256 20.90 11.49 1.34
CA GLU A 256 20.97 12.08 2.68
C GLU A 256 22.32 12.75 2.93
N LEU A 257 23.42 12.14 2.50
CA LEU A 257 24.77 12.74 2.57
C LEU A 257 24.84 14.02 1.73
N VAL A 258 24.39 14.00 0.48
CA VAL A 258 24.36 15.16 -0.40
C VAL A 258 23.48 16.27 0.20
N ARG A 259 22.31 15.93 0.76
CA ARG A 259 21.44 16.89 1.44
C ARG A 259 22.10 17.52 2.67
N TYR A 260 22.82 16.73 3.46
CA TYR A 260 23.61 17.24 4.59
C TYR A 260 24.66 18.27 4.14
N LEU A 261 25.43 17.98 3.10
CA LEU A 261 26.45 18.89 2.55
C LEU A 261 25.83 20.13 1.93
N LYS A 262 24.69 20.01 1.23
CA LYS A 262 23.92 21.16 0.72
C LYS A 262 23.49 22.11 1.84
N ASN A 263 23.02 21.56 2.96
CA ASN A 263 22.63 22.37 4.12
C ASN A 263 23.86 23.04 4.76
N ARG A 264 24.99 22.34 4.85
CA ARG A 264 26.25 22.91 5.35
C ARG A 264 26.74 24.06 4.48
N LYS A 265 26.72 23.93 3.14
CA LYS A 265 26.99 25.01 2.17
C LYS A 265 26.06 26.20 2.41
N LYS A 266 24.73 25.95 2.51
CA LYS A 266 23.73 27.01 2.75
C LYS A 266 24.00 27.76 4.06
N SER A 267 24.36 27.07 5.11
CA SER A 267 24.68 27.68 6.42
C SER A 267 25.94 28.55 6.33
N ALA A 268 27.00 28.07 5.66
CA ALA A 268 28.23 28.83 5.46
C ALA A 268 27.96 30.12 4.64
N LEU A 269 27.22 30.02 3.55
CA LEU A 269 26.81 31.18 2.73
C LEU A 269 25.98 32.20 3.51
N THR A 270 25.02 31.72 4.32
CA THR A 270 24.19 32.56 5.17
C THR A 270 25.06 33.31 6.21
N HIS A 271 26.04 32.64 6.79
CA HIS A 271 26.99 33.26 7.73
C HIS A 271 27.85 34.34 7.04
N GLN A 272 28.42 34.03 5.87
CA GLN A 272 29.19 34.97 5.05
C GLN A 272 28.37 36.20 4.72
N ASN A 273 27.13 36.05 4.26
CA ASN A 273 26.23 37.16 3.90
C ASN A 273 25.90 38.07 5.11
N LYS A 274 25.69 37.44 6.29
CA LYS A 274 25.49 38.23 7.55
C LYS A 274 26.72 39.06 7.90
N LEU A 275 27.93 38.51 7.74
CA LEU A 275 29.17 39.25 7.95
C LEU A 275 29.39 40.37 6.93
N LEU A 276 29.04 40.12 5.66
CA LEU A 276 29.10 41.10 4.59
C LEU A 276 28.19 42.31 4.90
N GLN A 277 26.92 42.05 5.24
CA GLN A 277 25.99 43.11 5.66
C GLN A 277 26.47 43.86 6.92
N GLY A 278 27.05 43.10 7.89
CA GLY A 278 27.66 43.69 9.08
C GLY A 278 28.84 44.62 8.75
N MET A 279 29.66 44.21 7.79
CA MET A 279 30.80 45.01 7.32
C MET A 279 30.37 46.30 6.60
N GLU A 280 29.35 46.22 5.75
CA GLU A 280 28.78 47.41 5.09
C GLU A 280 28.30 48.45 6.10
N ARG A 281 27.56 48.01 7.14
CA ARG A 281 27.12 48.88 8.26
C ARG A 281 28.28 49.42 9.09
N ALA A 282 29.35 48.64 9.27
CA ALA A 282 30.52 49.07 10.02
C ALA A 282 31.44 50.01 9.24
N LYS A 283 31.52 49.90 7.92
CA LYS A 283 32.21 50.88 7.04
C LYS A 283 31.63 52.27 7.20
N GLN A 284 30.30 52.39 7.29
CA GLN A 284 29.60 53.66 7.55
C GLN A 284 30.03 54.28 8.91
N LYS A 285 30.46 53.44 9.87
CA LYS A 285 30.88 53.86 11.23
C LYS A 285 32.40 53.89 11.43
N ARG A 286 33.23 53.73 10.38
CA ARG A 286 34.71 53.69 10.39
C ARG A 286 35.29 52.60 11.32
N LYS A 287 34.60 51.49 11.53
CA LYS A 287 35.01 50.34 12.43
C LYS A 287 34.98 49.03 11.67
N GLY A 288 35.88 48.81 10.64
CA GLY A 288 35.73 47.64 9.77
C GLY A 288 36.79 46.56 9.85
N HIS A 289 37.97 46.78 10.49
CA HIS A 289 39.12 45.86 10.35
C HIS A 289 38.88 44.43 10.88
N THR A 290 38.33 44.26 12.07
CA THR A 290 38.09 42.94 12.65
C THR A 290 37.04 42.11 11.88
N LEU A 291 36.05 42.77 11.28
CA LEU A 291 35.04 42.15 10.45
C LEU A 291 35.58 41.70 9.10
N SER A 292 36.59 42.40 8.53
CA SER A 292 37.21 41.99 7.27
C SER A 292 37.94 40.66 7.38
N VAL A 293 38.66 40.40 8.48
CA VAL A 293 39.31 39.11 8.76
C VAL A 293 38.28 37.99 8.92
N LYS A 294 37.23 38.26 9.70
CA LYS A 294 36.14 37.27 9.86
C LYS A 294 35.45 36.95 8.54
N LEU A 295 35.24 37.96 7.69
CA LEU A 295 34.63 37.76 6.38
C LEU A 295 35.55 36.93 5.47
N ALA A 296 36.88 37.19 5.48
CA ALA A 296 37.82 36.41 4.69
C ALA A 296 37.83 34.94 5.12
N HIS A 297 37.77 34.65 6.44
CA HIS A 297 37.61 33.27 6.95
C HIS A 297 36.29 32.65 6.53
N ALA A 298 35.16 33.37 6.62
CA ALA A 298 33.85 32.89 6.22
C ALA A 298 33.79 32.61 4.71
N SER A 299 34.41 33.48 3.88
CA SER A 299 34.50 33.24 2.42
C SER A 299 35.28 31.98 2.08
N LYS A 300 36.42 31.74 2.73
CA LYS A 300 37.18 30.48 2.58
C LYS A 300 36.37 29.26 3.04
N ALA A 301 35.63 29.38 4.15
CA ALA A 301 34.78 28.29 4.64
C ALA A 301 33.62 28.01 3.67
N THR A 302 33.02 29.04 3.08
CA THR A 302 31.95 28.90 2.08
C THR A 302 32.46 28.21 0.81
N ALA A 303 33.62 28.66 0.28
CA ALA A 303 34.26 28.04 -0.88
C ALA A 303 34.55 26.55 -0.64
N ARG A 304 35.16 26.22 0.50
CA ARG A 304 35.41 24.82 0.87
C ARG A 304 34.12 23.98 0.98
N ALA A 305 33.07 24.54 1.57
CA ALA A 305 31.79 23.84 1.70
C ALA A 305 31.10 23.66 0.35
N GLU A 306 31.26 24.60 -0.58
CA GLU A 306 30.73 24.51 -1.94
C GLU A 306 31.49 23.46 -2.77
N ASP A 307 32.82 23.49 -2.72
CA ASP A 307 33.66 22.53 -3.44
C ASP A 307 33.38 21.11 -2.96
N LEU A 308 33.31 20.91 -1.64
CA LEU A 308 32.98 19.62 -1.06
C LEU A 308 31.58 19.14 -1.47
N TYR A 309 30.58 20.01 -1.41
CA TYR A 309 29.22 19.66 -1.86
C TYR A 309 29.19 19.27 -3.34
N ARG A 310 29.84 20.05 -4.20
CA ARG A 310 29.90 19.77 -5.65
C ARG A 310 30.60 18.46 -5.93
N HIS A 311 31.78 18.25 -5.34
CA HIS A 311 32.58 17.04 -5.50
C HIS A 311 31.79 15.78 -5.08
N VAL A 312 31.31 15.71 -3.84
CA VAL A 312 30.55 14.56 -3.34
C VAL A 312 29.22 14.38 -4.09
N SER A 313 28.55 15.47 -4.51
CA SER A 313 27.32 15.38 -5.30
C SER A 313 27.58 14.75 -6.68
N THR A 314 28.69 15.09 -7.33
CA THR A 314 29.10 14.50 -8.63
C THR A 314 29.42 13.01 -8.46
N LEU A 315 30.24 12.65 -7.48
CA LEU A 315 30.59 11.25 -7.20
C LEU A 315 29.35 10.40 -6.82
N SER A 316 28.44 10.98 -6.03
CA SER A 316 27.17 10.33 -5.71
C SER A 316 26.28 10.13 -6.94
N SER A 317 26.31 11.06 -7.90
CA SER A 317 25.62 10.94 -9.18
C SER A 317 26.19 9.82 -10.03
N TRP A 318 27.51 9.72 -10.14
CA TRP A 318 28.17 8.62 -10.85
C TRP A 318 27.88 7.26 -10.20
N LEU A 319 27.93 7.20 -8.86
CA LEU A 319 27.57 5.97 -8.14
C LEU A 319 26.13 5.55 -8.47
N GLN A 320 25.18 6.47 -8.45
CA GLN A 320 23.77 6.17 -8.71
C GLN A 320 23.49 5.81 -10.17
N TYR A 321 23.98 6.62 -11.12
CA TYR A 321 23.54 6.55 -12.52
C TYR A 321 24.48 5.78 -13.42
N ASP A 322 25.79 5.73 -13.12
CA ASP A 322 26.77 5.11 -13.99
C ASP A 322 27.25 3.74 -13.46
N ILE A 323 27.23 3.54 -12.14
CA ILE A 323 27.67 2.30 -11.51
C ILE A 323 26.47 1.39 -11.17
N LEU A 324 25.47 1.90 -10.42
CA LEU A 324 24.40 1.08 -9.88
C LEU A 324 23.21 0.90 -10.84
N GLN A 325 22.98 1.81 -11.77
CA GLN A 325 21.88 1.71 -12.72
C GLN A 325 22.18 0.62 -13.76
N LEU A 326 21.22 -0.35 -13.97
CA LEU A 326 21.46 -1.45 -14.91
C LEU A 326 21.64 -0.99 -16.36
N PRO A 327 20.79 -0.12 -16.93
CA PRO A 327 21.11 0.51 -18.20
C PRO A 327 22.38 1.35 -18.05
N GLY A 328 23.49 0.90 -18.62
CA GLY A 328 24.77 1.59 -18.43
C GLY A 328 25.99 0.80 -18.94
N HIS A 329 27.12 1.03 -18.29
CA HIS A 329 28.41 0.44 -18.66
C HIS A 329 28.46 -1.07 -18.39
N ASN A 330 29.40 -1.75 -19.07
CA ASN A 330 29.74 -3.14 -18.78
C ASN A 330 30.38 -3.31 -17.37
N PRO A 331 30.45 -4.52 -16.80
CA PRO A 331 30.98 -4.71 -15.44
C PRO A 331 32.41 -4.18 -15.24
N ILE A 332 33.29 -4.33 -16.21
CA ILE A 332 34.68 -3.89 -16.10
C ILE A 332 34.76 -2.37 -15.92
N ASP A 333 34.05 -1.63 -16.76
CA ASP A 333 34.01 -0.16 -16.66
C ASP A 333 33.37 0.29 -15.35
N ARG A 334 32.33 -0.45 -14.86
CA ARG A 334 31.69 -0.17 -13.57
C ARG A 334 32.63 -0.39 -12.40
N GLU A 335 33.44 -1.44 -12.43
CA GLU A 335 34.44 -1.71 -11.39
C GLU A 335 35.49 -0.61 -11.36
N MET A 336 36.02 -0.23 -12.50
CA MET A 336 37.00 0.86 -12.62
C MET A 336 36.41 2.19 -12.11
N LEU A 337 35.17 2.50 -12.50
CA LEU A 337 34.51 3.72 -12.07
C LEU A 337 34.17 3.68 -10.57
N PHE A 338 33.80 2.53 -10.03
CA PHE A 338 33.58 2.34 -8.60
C PHE A 338 34.87 2.60 -7.81
N ASP A 339 35.98 2.01 -8.20
CA ASP A 339 37.28 2.17 -7.54
C ASP A 339 37.72 3.64 -7.57
N PHE A 340 37.57 4.32 -8.72
CA PHE A 340 37.84 5.75 -8.84
C PHE A 340 36.94 6.58 -7.87
N VAL A 341 35.65 6.31 -7.84
CA VAL A 341 34.72 7.02 -6.92
C VAL A 341 35.09 6.77 -5.46
N MET A 342 35.53 5.55 -5.11
CA MET A 342 35.97 5.23 -3.75
C MET A 342 37.30 5.91 -3.39
N GLU A 343 38.21 6.05 -4.32
CA GLU A 343 39.48 6.79 -4.13
C GLU A 343 39.18 8.27 -3.89
N GLU A 344 38.41 8.90 -4.78
CA GLU A 344 38.05 10.31 -4.69
C GLU A 344 37.25 10.64 -3.40
N LEU A 345 36.30 9.80 -2.99
CA LEU A 345 35.60 9.96 -1.72
C LEU A 345 36.54 9.78 -0.52
N SER A 346 37.55 8.93 -0.62
CA SER A 346 38.53 8.71 0.43
C SER A 346 39.40 9.95 0.67
N THR A 347 39.74 10.73 -0.37
CA THR A 347 40.52 11.99 -0.22
C THR A 347 39.79 13.03 0.66
N VAL A 348 38.49 13.00 0.69
CA VAL A 348 37.68 13.94 1.49
C VAL A 348 37.16 13.32 2.81
N ALA A 349 37.34 12.02 2.98
CA ALA A 349 36.89 11.27 4.15
C ALA A 349 37.51 11.75 5.46
N ASP A 350 38.81 12.11 5.44
CA ASP A 350 39.56 12.61 6.60
C ASP A 350 38.92 13.89 7.18
N SER A 351 38.26 14.67 6.34
CA SER A 351 37.63 15.91 6.75
C SER A 351 36.25 15.73 7.40
N LEU A 352 35.62 14.56 7.21
CA LEU A 352 34.25 14.29 7.68
C LEU A 352 34.06 12.79 8.02
N PRO A 353 33.96 12.41 9.32
CA PRO A 353 33.78 11.02 9.74
C PRO A 353 32.58 10.31 9.09
N ARG A 354 31.54 11.09 8.71
CA ARG A 354 30.35 10.56 8.04
C ARG A 354 30.65 10.05 6.61
N ILE A 355 31.58 10.69 5.90
CA ILE A 355 32.05 10.24 4.59
C ILE A 355 32.93 9.00 4.77
N ALA A 356 33.81 8.99 5.74
CA ALA A 356 34.68 7.83 6.03
C ALA A 356 33.87 6.56 6.30
N ALA A 357 32.85 6.64 7.14
CA ALA A 357 31.96 5.50 7.42
C ALA A 357 31.20 5.04 6.16
N PHE A 358 30.76 5.97 5.33
CA PHE A 358 30.08 5.67 4.08
C PHE A 358 31.01 4.95 3.10
N VAL A 359 32.22 5.45 2.89
CA VAL A 359 33.24 4.84 2.02
C VAL A 359 33.62 3.43 2.48
N ALA A 360 33.83 3.26 3.80
CA ALA A 360 34.15 1.95 4.38
C ALA A 360 33.03 0.93 4.12
N SER A 361 31.79 1.34 4.30
CA SER A 361 30.63 0.51 4.00
C SER A 361 30.55 0.11 2.53
N LEU A 362 30.78 1.05 1.60
CA LEU A 362 30.76 0.78 0.16
C LEU A 362 31.86 -0.18 -0.28
N LYS A 363 33.09 0.04 0.20
CA LYS A 363 34.24 -0.85 -0.14
C LYS A 363 34.00 -2.28 0.32
N HIS A 364 33.41 -2.46 1.51
CA HIS A 364 33.07 -3.78 2.05
C HIS A 364 32.00 -4.51 1.22
N GLN A 365 31.15 -3.76 0.52
CA GLN A 365 30.02 -4.30 -0.22
C GLN A 365 30.21 -4.29 -1.74
N LYS A 366 31.41 -3.99 -2.25
CA LYS A 366 31.68 -3.83 -3.69
C LYS A 366 31.13 -4.97 -4.54
N GLU A 367 31.45 -6.21 -4.19
CA GLU A 367 31.04 -7.40 -4.94
C GLU A 367 29.52 -7.53 -5.02
N ASN A 368 28.83 -7.35 -3.88
CA ASN A 368 27.37 -7.43 -3.83
C ASN A 368 26.69 -6.29 -4.60
N LEU A 369 27.28 -5.08 -4.58
CA LEU A 369 26.75 -3.94 -5.31
C LEU A 369 26.86 -4.11 -6.83
N LEU A 370 27.88 -4.79 -7.30
CA LEU A 370 28.12 -5.03 -8.72
C LEU A 370 27.57 -6.37 -9.21
N ALA A 371 27.14 -7.27 -8.32
CA ALA A 371 26.65 -8.61 -8.65
C ALA A 371 25.58 -8.60 -9.75
N ALA A 372 24.61 -7.69 -9.69
CA ALA A 372 23.56 -7.57 -10.72
C ALA A 372 24.13 -7.28 -12.13
N SER A 373 25.22 -6.52 -12.24
CA SER A 373 25.86 -6.24 -13.52
C SER A 373 26.63 -7.45 -14.07
N HIS A 374 27.18 -8.27 -13.19
CA HIS A 374 27.85 -9.53 -13.59
C HIS A 374 26.85 -10.57 -14.09
N VAL A 375 25.70 -10.71 -13.41
CA VAL A 375 24.61 -11.58 -13.87
C VAL A 375 24.10 -11.12 -15.23
N LEU A 376 23.83 -9.83 -15.38
CA LEU A 376 23.40 -9.27 -16.65
C LEU A 376 24.45 -9.48 -17.77
N ASN A 377 25.74 -9.45 -17.43
CA ASN A 377 26.81 -9.72 -18.40
C ASN A 377 26.79 -11.18 -18.90
N GLN A 378 26.47 -12.14 -18.05
CA GLN A 378 26.31 -13.54 -18.46
C GLN A 378 25.16 -13.69 -19.47
N GLU A 379 24.02 -13.07 -19.22
CA GLU A 379 22.90 -13.04 -20.15
C GLU A 379 23.27 -12.36 -21.47
N PHE A 380 23.98 -11.24 -21.42
CA PHE A 380 24.42 -10.51 -22.61
C PHE A 380 25.46 -11.28 -23.43
N GLN A 381 26.29 -12.08 -22.81
CA GLN A 381 27.18 -13.00 -23.53
C GLN A 381 26.39 -14.09 -24.28
N GLN A 382 25.27 -14.59 -23.70
CA GLN A 382 24.39 -15.55 -24.38
C GLN A 382 23.68 -14.90 -25.57
N ILE A 383 23.16 -13.67 -25.40
CA ILE A 383 22.55 -12.89 -26.48
C ILE A 383 23.59 -12.65 -27.60
N ALA A 384 24.79 -12.21 -27.24
CA ALA A 384 25.87 -11.96 -28.21
C ALA A 384 26.21 -13.22 -29.03
N ALA A 385 26.30 -14.38 -28.37
CA ALA A 385 26.56 -15.65 -29.04
C ALA A 385 25.40 -16.04 -29.99
N ARG A 386 24.13 -15.84 -29.56
CA ARG A 386 22.94 -16.16 -30.37
C ARG A 386 22.87 -15.34 -31.65
N TYR A 387 23.15 -14.05 -31.56
CA TYR A 387 23.06 -13.12 -32.69
C TYR A 387 24.39 -12.94 -33.43
N ARG A 388 25.49 -13.62 -33.00
CA ARG A 388 26.85 -13.53 -33.58
C ARG A 388 27.34 -12.08 -33.63
N VAL A 389 27.22 -11.37 -32.52
CA VAL A 389 27.72 -10.02 -32.28
C VAL A 389 28.67 -10.04 -31.09
N THR A 390 29.37 -8.95 -30.80
CA THR A 390 30.21 -8.88 -29.61
C THR A 390 29.36 -8.59 -28.35
N ALA A 391 29.86 -9.02 -27.18
CA ALA A 391 29.19 -8.65 -25.93
C ALA A 391 29.18 -7.13 -25.71
N GLN A 392 30.13 -6.38 -26.25
CA GLN A 392 30.16 -4.93 -26.21
C GLN A 392 29.01 -4.32 -27.03
N ASP A 393 28.69 -4.88 -28.20
CA ASP A 393 27.53 -4.41 -28.99
C ASP A 393 26.22 -4.52 -28.19
N VAL A 394 26.04 -5.63 -27.45
CA VAL A 394 24.87 -5.82 -26.57
C VAL A 394 24.88 -4.82 -25.42
N TRP A 395 26.05 -4.55 -24.83
CA TRP A 395 26.17 -3.52 -23.79
C TRP A 395 25.93 -2.11 -24.34
N ASP A 396 26.30 -1.82 -25.58
CA ASP A 396 26.02 -0.53 -26.22
C ASP A 396 24.52 -0.34 -26.47
N VAL A 397 23.81 -1.39 -26.87
CA VAL A 397 22.33 -1.39 -26.92
C VAL A 397 21.76 -1.13 -25.52
N CYS A 398 22.24 -1.84 -24.49
CA CYS A 398 21.83 -1.60 -23.10
C CYS A 398 22.11 -0.15 -22.67
N TYR A 399 23.25 0.40 -23.02
CA TYR A 399 23.62 1.78 -22.64
C TYR A 399 22.70 2.83 -23.24
N VAL A 400 22.19 2.61 -24.44
CA VAL A 400 21.27 3.57 -25.10
C VAL A 400 19.92 3.63 -24.42
N THR A 401 19.44 2.54 -23.81
CA THR A 401 18.15 2.52 -23.09
C THR A 401 18.09 3.45 -21.88
N ARG A 402 19.22 4.02 -21.44
CA ARG A 402 19.25 5.01 -20.36
C ARG A 402 18.82 6.43 -20.79
N TYR A 403 18.79 6.70 -22.08
CA TYR A 403 18.35 8.01 -22.59
C TYR A 403 16.84 8.05 -22.77
N ASP A 404 16.28 9.23 -22.58
CA ASP A 404 14.88 9.49 -22.92
C ASP A 404 14.69 9.33 -24.43
N ASN A 405 13.76 8.45 -24.83
CA ASN A 405 13.48 8.09 -26.21
C ASN A 405 12.97 9.27 -27.05
N GLN A 406 12.60 10.40 -26.44
CA GLN A 406 12.18 11.62 -27.15
C GLN A 406 13.37 12.57 -27.44
N THR A 407 14.59 12.21 -27.03
CA THR A 407 15.76 13.08 -27.23
C THR A 407 16.49 12.79 -28.54
N PRO A 408 17.01 13.83 -29.24
CA PRO A 408 17.85 13.64 -30.42
C PRO A 408 19.07 12.77 -30.16
N LYS A 409 19.59 12.79 -28.93
CA LYS A 409 20.74 11.98 -28.51
C LYS A 409 20.43 10.49 -28.51
N TYR A 410 19.21 10.12 -28.12
CA TYR A 410 18.72 8.74 -28.20
C TYR A 410 18.68 8.28 -29.65
N HIS A 411 17.97 9.00 -30.50
CA HIS A 411 17.80 8.64 -31.91
C HIS A 411 19.14 8.52 -32.64
N ASN A 412 20.04 9.49 -32.49
CA ASN A 412 21.36 9.40 -33.12
C ASN A 412 22.16 8.17 -32.72
N LYS A 413 22.03 7.72 -31.45
CA LYS A 413 22.74 6.51 -30.98
C LYS A 413 22.06 5.24 -31.47
N VAL A 414 20.71 5.21 -31.47
CA VAL A 414 19.93 4.10 -32.02
C VAL A 414 20.23 3.91 -33.51
N ASP A 415 20.23 4.99 -34.30
CA ASP A 415 20.51 4.95 -35.73
C ASP A 415 21.93 4.42 -36.02
N ALA A 416 22.90 4.80 -35.21
CA ALA A 416 24.27 4.29 -35.32
C ALA A 416 24.35 2.78 -35.03
N LEU A 417 23.70 2.32 -33.95
CA LEU A 417 23.68 0.90 -33.58
C LEU A 417 22.85 0.07 -34.56
N ALA A 418 21.72 0.58 -35.03
CA ALA A 418 20.91 -0.07 -36.06
C ALA A 418 21.66 -0.21 -37.39
N SER A 419 22.46 0.80 -37.76
CA SER A 419 23.32 0.72 -38.93
C SER A 419 24.44 -0.32 -38.77
N GLN A 420 24.98 -0.52 -37.56
CA GLN A 420 26.02 -1.49 -37.24
C GLN A 420 25.47 -2.93 -37.17
N LEU A 421 24.35 -3.12 -36.48
CA LEU A 421 23.75 -4.43 -36.17
C LEU A 421 22.80 -4.94 -37.25
N GLY A 422 22.31 -4.05 -38.12
CA GLY A 422 21.33 -4.35 -39.17
C GLY A 422 19.98 -4.80 -38.61
N SER A 423 19.35 -5.77 -39.28
CA SER A 423 18.04 -6.32 -38.89
C SER A 423 18.00 -6.99 -37.51
N ARG A 424 19.16 -7.27 -36.91
CA ARG A 424 19.26 -7.89 -35.58
C ARG A 424 19.07 -6.90 -34.42
N PHE A 425 19.11 -5.58 -34.70
CA PHE A 425 19.06 -4.55 -33.65
C PHE A 425 17.78 -4.66 -32.82
N GLU A 426 16.61 -4.72 -33.43
CA GLU A 426 15.32 -4.77 -32.74
C GLU A 426 15.19 -6.02 -31.86
N GLU A 427 15.62 -7.18 -32.37
CA GLU A 427 15.57 -8.43 -31.60
C GLU A 427 16.53 -8.40 -30.41
N ILE A 428 17.74 -7.85 -30.58
CA ILE A 428 18.72 -7.67 -29.49
C ILE A 428 18.17 -6.68 -28.46
N GLU A 429 17.57 -5.57 -28.88
CA GLU A 429 16.98 -4.58 -28.00
C GLU A 429 15.87 -5.19 -27.13
N GLU A 430 14.96 -5.98 -27.70
CA GLU A 430 13.90 -6.67 -26.98
C GLU A 430 14.48 -7.65 -25.93
N GLU A 431 15.47 -8.46 -26.29
CA GLU A 431 16.12 -9.38 -25.36
C GLU A 431 16.89 -8.64 -24.26
N VAL A 432 17.59 -7.55 -24.59
CA VAL A 432 18.27 -6.69 -23.61
C VAL A 432 17.29 -6.09 -22.61
N LEU A 433 16.17 -5.54 -23.08
CA LEU A 433 15.13 -4.98 -22.21
C LEU A 433 14.50 -6.07 -21.32
N SER A 434 14.29 -7.27 -21.87
CA SER A 434 13.80 -8.42 -21.11
C SER A 434 14.80 -8.84 -20.02
N ALA A 435 16.09 -8.95 -20.34
CA ALA A 435 17.13 -9.30 -19.37
C ALA A 435 17.27 -8.25 -18.26
N ILE A 436 17.22 -6.95 -18.59
CA ILE A 436 17.19 -5.86 -17.61
C ILE A 436 16.00 -5.99 -16.66
N ALA A 437 14.81 -6.23 -17.22
CA ALA A 437 13.57 -6.38 -16.44
C ALA A 437 13.61 -7.62 -15.53
N ALA A 438 14.24 -8.71 -15.97
CA ALA A 438 14.42 -9.94 -15.21
C ALA A 438 15.48 -9.84 -14.11
N THR A 439 16.37 -8.82 -14.14
CA THR A 439 17.45 -8.64 -13.17
C THR A 439 17.06 -7.71 -12.04
N PRO A 440 16.59 -8.19 -10.88
CA PRO A 440 16.20 -7.36 -9.76
C PRO A 440 17.42 -6.79 -9.05
N ARG A 441 17.33 -5.54 -8.61
CA ARG A 441 18.42 -4.79 -7.97
C ARG A 441 17.99 -3.93 -6.77
N CYS A 442 16.74 -3.94 -6.43
CA CYS A 442 16.29 -3.15 -5.29
C CYS A 442 15.06 -3.75 -4.62
N SER A 443 14.94 -3.46 -3.35
CA SER A 443 13.77 -3.77 -2.54
C SER A 443 12.64 -2.76 -2.73
N SER A 444 12.62 -1.98 -3.82
CA SER A 444 11.48 -1.09 -4.14
C SER A 444 10.14 -1.83 -4.07
N ILE A 445 10.19 -3.13 -4.28
CA ILE A 445 9.08 -4.05 -4.14
C ILE A 445 8.61 -4.14 -2.70
N VAL A 446 9.55 -4.34 -1.76
CA VAL A 446 9.23 -4.37 -0.33
C VAL A 446 8.83 -2.97 0.14
N GLU A 447 9.47 -1.92 -0.35
CA GLU A 447 9.07 -0.55 -0.04
C GLU A 447 7.65 -0.23 -0.55
N ASN A 448 7.26 -0.71 -1.74
CA ASN A 448 5.89 -0.62 -2.22
C ASN A 448 4.95 -1.38 -1.27
N PHE A 449 5.29 -2.60 -0.88
CA PHE A 449 4.54 -3.35 0.12
C PHE A 449 4.46 -2.59 1.45
N ASN A 450 5.58 -2.05 1.93
CA ASN A 450 5.67 -1.25 3.14
C ASN A 450 4.76 -0.01 3.09
N SER A 451 4.71 0.67 1.95
CA SER A 451 3.84 1.83 1.76
C SER A 451 2.35 1.46 1.85
N ARG A 452 1.98 0.27 1.36
CA ARG A 452 0.62 -0.28 1.48
C ARG A 452 0.30 -0.76 2.90
N LEU A 453 1.30 -1.21 3.66
CA LEU A 453 1.16 -1.71 5.02
C LEU A 453 1.09 -0.58 6.06
N ARG A 454 1.89 0.49 5.92
CA ARG A 454 1.94 1.62 6.87
C ARG A 454 0.57 2.17 7.27
N PRO A 455 -0.40 2.40 6.36
CA PRO A 455 -1.72 2.88 6.73
C PRO A 455 -2.52 1.95 7.67
N TYR A 456 -2.12 0.69 7.80
CA TYR A 456 -2.69 -0.23 8.79
C TYR A 456 -1.97 -0.16 10.13
N LEU A 457 -0.70 0.23 10.15
CA LEU A 457 0.14 0.32 11.34
C LEU A 457 0.00 1.70 12.01
N ASP A 458 0.25 2.77 11.28
CA ASP A 458 0.44 4.13 11.82
C ASP A 458 -0.73 4.64 12.70
N PRO A 459 -2.01 4.40 12.36
CA PRO A 459 -3.13 4.87 13.17
C PRO A 459 -3.29 4.10 14.49
N ARG A 460 -2.58 2.99 14.70
CA ARG A 460 -2.78 2.07 15.83
C ARG A 460 -1.64 2.16 16.83
N LYS A 461 -1.98 2.09 18.13
CA LYS A 461 -0.95 1.98 19.17
C LYS A 461 -0.24 0.63 19.12
N GLN A 462 -0.99 -0.43 18.87
CA GLN A 462 -0.48 -1.79 18.72
C GLN A 462 -1.31 -2.52 17.65
N ILE A 463 -0.66 -3.45 16.96
CA ILE A 463 -1.31 -4.41 16.07
C ILE A 463 -0.97 -5.81 16.55
N THR A 464 -1.97 -6.67 16.67
CA THR A 464 -1.75 -8.08 17.06
C THR A 464 -1.28 -8.89 15.85
N SER A 465 -0.53 -9.98 16.10
CA SER A 465 -0.07 -10.89 15.04
C SER A 465 -1.25 -11.45 14.21
N LYS A 466 -2.38 -11.79 14.87
CA LYS A 466 -3.61 -12.21 14.19
C LYS A 466 -4.15 -11.15 13.22
N ARG A 467 -4.13 -9.88 13.63
CA ARG A 467 -4.59 -8.77 12.78
C ARG A 467 -3.63 -8.51 11.64
N LEU A 468 -2.34 -8.66 11.88
CA LEU A 468 -1.31 -8.51 10.87
C LEU A 468 -1.46 -9.59 9.79
N GLU A 469 -1.76 -10.83 10.19
CA GLU A 469 -2.04 -11.93 9.28
C GLU A 469 -3.29 -11.67 8.41
N LEU A 470 -4.36 -11.08 8.96
CA LEU A 470 -5.52 -10.67 8.19
C LEU A 470 -5.18 -9.57 7.17
N VAL A 471 -4.30 -8.62 7.54
CA VAL A 471 -3.81 -7.59 6.62
C VAL A 471 -2.97 -8.22 5.52
N ARG A 472 -2.05 -9.14 5.84
CA ARG A 472 -1.25 -9.91 4.87
C ARG A 472 -2.15 -10.65 3.88
N PHE A 473 -3.14 -11.40 4.39
CA PHE A 473 -4.14 -12.06 3.57
C PHE A 473 -4.81 -11.07 2.60
N TYR A 474 -5.33 -9.95 3.12
CA TYR A 474 -6.01 -8.96 2.28
C TYR A 474 -5.10 -8.38 1.21
N LEU A 475 -3.86 -8.01 1.55
CA LEU A 475 -2.89 -7.46 0.59
C LEU A 475 -2.50 -8.45 -0.51
N ASN A 476 -2.42 -9.75 -0.17
CA ASN A 476 -2.13 -10.82 -1.11
C ASN A 476 -3.30 -11.14 -2.06
N HIS A 477 -4.54 -10.79 -1.68
CA HIS A 477 -5.75 -11.05 -2.46
C HIS A 477 -6.42 -9.77 -2.98
N GLN A 478 -5.71 -8.63 -2.91
CA GLN A 478 -6.16 -7.37 -3.49
C GLN A 478 -5.70 -7.29 -4.94
N VAL A 479 -6.66 -7.02 -5.85
CA VAL A 479 -6.41 -6.92 -7.29
C VAL A 479 -5.52 -5.71 -7.62
N PHE A 480 -4.55 -5.88 -8.48
CA PHE A 480 -3.80 -4.79 -9.10
C PHE A 480 -4.67 -4.07 -10.14
N LEU A 481 -5.25 -2.94 -9.75
CA LEU A 481 -6.07 -2.12 -10.65
C LEU A 481 -5.24 -1.46 -11.75
N ARG A 482 -4.00 -1.13 -11.45
CA ARG A 482 -2.99 -0.59 -12.37
C ARG A 482 -1.65 -1.22 -12.04
N SER A 483 -0.92 -1.62 -13.04
CA SER A 483 0.43 -2.15 -12.92
C SER A 483 1.26 -1.73 -14.14
N GLU A 484 2.54 -1.46 -13.92
CA GLU A 484 3.52 -1.28 -14.99
C GLU A 484 3.76 -2.58 -15.77
N HIS A 485 3.49 -3.73 -15.11
CA HIS A 485 3.61 -5.05 -15.71
C HIS A 485 2.22 -5.55 -16.15
N SER A 486 2.04 -5.76 -17.45
CA SER A 486 0.76 -6.21 -18.02
C SER A 486 0.26 -7.55 -17.45
N TYR A 487 1.18 -8.48 -17.12
CA TYR A 487 0.86 -9.80 -16.56
C TYR A 487 0.23 -9.74 -15.16
N MET A 488 0.41 -8.62 -14.43
CA MET A 488 -0.17 -8.41 -13.09
C MET A 488 -1.53 -7.71 -13.15
N GLN A 489 -1.81 -6.93 -14.19
CA GLN A 489 -3.01 -6.10 -14.25
C GLN A 489 -4.28 -6.95 -14.19
N GLY A 490 -5.18 -6.60 -13.29
CA GLY A 490 -6.44 -7.32 -13.08
C GLY A 490 -6.31 -8.60 -12.23
N LYS A 491 -5.09 -8.99 -11.85
CA LYS A 491 -4.82 -10.15 -10.99
C LYS A 491 -4.46 -9.72 -9.57
N THR A 492 -4.42 -10.68 -8.66
CA THR A 492 -3.93 -10.50 -7.29
C THR A 492 -2.51 -11.05 -7.15
N PRO A 493 -1.74 -10.67 -6.12
CA PRO A 493 -0.46 -11.31 -5.83
C PRO A 493 -0.53 -12.85 -5.74
N ALA A 494 -1.58 -13.38 -5.11
CA ALA A 494 -1.78 -14.82 -4.97
C ALA A 494 -2.06 -15.50 -6.32
N GLU A 495 -2.83 -14.89 -7.22
CA GLU A 495 -3.07 -15.39 -8.57
C GLU A 495 -1.82 -15.36 -9.44
N VAL A 496 -0.98 -14.34 -9.28
CA VAL A 496 0.30 -14.29 -10.00
C VAL A 496 1.26 -15.35 -9.49
N LEU A 497 1.32 -15.57 -8.16
CA LEU A 497 2.16 -16.59 -7.54
C LEU A 497 1.78 -18.01 -8.00
N THR A 498 0.48 -18.31 -8.00
CA THR A 498 -0.02 -19.67 -8.24
C THR A 498 -0.33 -19.96 -9.72
N GLY A 499 -0.44 -18.92 -10.54
CA GLY A 499 -0.90 -19.04 -11.92
C GLY A 499 -2.40 -19.37 -12.05
N THR A 500 -3.13 -19.49 -10.93
CA THR A 500 -4.53 -19.91 -10.91
C THR A 500 -5.44 -18.82 -10.31
N PRO A 501 -6.62 -18.57 -10.93
CA PRO A 501 -7.57 -17.61 -10.38
C PRO A 501 -8.19 -18.13 -9.07
N HIS A 502 -8.54 -17.22 -8.18
CA HIS A 502 -9.24 -17.54 -6.94
C HIS A 502 -10.49 -16.65 -6.75
N PRO A 503 -11.45 -17.06 -5.91
CA PRO A 503 -12.61 -16.22 -5.59
C PRO A 503 -12.18 -14.88 -4.97
N ASN A 504 -13.07 -13.87 -5.02
CA ASN A 504 -12.80 -12.62 -4.35
C ASN A 504 -12.52 -12.83 -2.84
N TRP A 505 -11.65 -12.03 -2.26
CA TRP A 505 -11.24 -12.16 -0.85
C TRP A 505 -12.42 -12.20 0.14
N LEU A 506 -13.55 -11.50 -0.14
CA LEU A 506 -14.77 -11.59 0.66
C LEU A 506 -15.44 -12.96 0.53
N GLU A 507 -15.43 -13.55 -0.65
CA GLU A 507 -15.98 -14.90 -0.89
C GLU A 507 -15.10 -15.96 -0.20
N MET A 508 -13.78 -15.80 -0.23
CA MET A 508 -12.85 -16.62 0.55
C MET A 508 -13.09 -16.49 2.06
N MET A 509 -13.51 -15.32 2.54
CA MET A 509 -13.97 -15.10 3.92
C MET A 509 -15.37 -15.67 4.19
N GLY A 510 -16.01 -16.35 3.22
CA GLY A 510 -17.30 -17.03 3.34
C GLY A 510 -18.49 -16.09 3.20
N PHE A 511 -18.34 -14.96 2.53
CA PHE A 511 -19.45 -14.04 2.26
C PHE A 511 -19.95 -14.18 0.82
N LYS A 512 -21.25 -14.08 0.63
CA LYS A 512 -21.86 -13.94 -0.69
C LYS A 512 -21.86 -12.45 -1.08
N ARG A 513 -21.08 -12.07 -2.07
CA ARG A 513 -21.03 -10.68 -2.54
C ARG A 513 -22.33 -10.29 -3.21
N PHE A 514 -22.76 -9.06 -2.98
CA PHE A 514 -23.76 -8.44 -3.82
C PHE A 514 -23.18 -8.22 -5.22
N LYS A 515 -23.88 -8.74 -6.22
CA LYS A 515 -23.58 -8.46 -7.63
C LYS A 515 -24.81 -7.78 -8.23
N ARG A 516 -24.62 -6.60 -8.79
CA ARG A 516 -25.68 -5.95 -9.55
C ARG A 516 -26.01 -6.86 -10.76
N ALA A 517 -27.29 -7.11 -10.99
CA ALA A 517 -27.71 -7.69 -12.27
C ALA A 517 -27.28 -6.73 -13.39
N ALA A 518 -26.67 -7.26 -14.46
CA ALA A 518 -26.24 -6.49 -15.62
C ALA A 518 -27.45 -5.90 -16.35
#